data_b0e87b7c65d4540d9f240202b7fbfc2b
#
_entry.id   b0e87b7c65d4540d9f240202b7fbfc2b
#
_cell.length_a   1.000
_cell.length_b   1.000
_cell.length_c   1.000
_cell.angle_alpha   90.00
_cell.angle_beta   90.00
_cell.angle_gamma   90.00
#
_symmetry.space_group_name_H-M   'P 1'
#
loop_
_entity.id
_entity.type
_entity.pdbx_description
1 polymer ?
#
loop_
_entity_poly.entity_id
_entity_poly.type
_entity_poly.pdbx_seq_one_letter_code
_entity_poly.pdbx_strand_id
1 'polypeptide(L)'
;MNSAVGRAARNLAFATLLLLFAVMTAHAVRADDSSWAGIRAGLYQDRAIESGGETVKLFAPRRADDAALVPIRMFVAGDVVAKAQTLTLIVDENPAPVAAVFRFGEPYRAGGNIGDRTIETRVRLENMSNVRIVLETDDGRLYEASQFVAAAGGCTSASLKDMDEALAGLGKTRFRVGQDATRGEDWSELVINIRHPNFSGMQIDTRTNAFAPAHFVEHVDVRIGDEDLVSIESGIAISEDPHFRLSFAGRERMNLSLVARDTEGGVFQANGEQ
;
A
#
# COMPACT_ATOMS: atom_id res chain seq x y z
N MET A 1 -51.54 -46.64 22.18
CA MET A 1 -50.75 -46.55 20.92
C MET A 1 -50.47 -45.14 20.43
N ASN A 2 -50.83 -44.04 21.11
CA ASN A 2 -50.69 -42.65 20.58
C ASN A 2 -49.47 -41.84 21.10
N SER A 3 -48.58 -42.42 21.95
CA SER A 3 -47.47 -41.66 22.51
C SER A 3 -46.13 -41.77 21.74
N ALA A 4 -46.00 -42.77 20.88
CA ALA A 4 -44.78 -42.99 20.11
C ALA A 4 -44.67 -42.10 18.83
N VAL A 5 -45.80 -41.86 18.17
CA VAL A 5 -45.88 -41.05 16.93
C VAL A 5 -45.56 -39.58 17.20
N GLY A 6 -45.99 -39.03 18.35
CA GLY A 6 -45.74 -37.62 18.70
C GLY A 6 -44.26 -37.30 19.04
N ARG A 7 -43.50 -38.27 19.52
CA ARG A 7 -42.04 -38.11 19.80
C ARG A 7 -41.20 -38.16 18.53
N ALA A 8 -41.55 -39.02 17.58
CA ALA A 8 -40.83 -39.12 16.30
C ALA A 8 -41.00 -37.83 15.45
N ALA A 9 -42.21 -37.28 15.37
CA ALA A 9 -42.49 -36.03 14.65
C ALA A 9 -41.79 -34.81 15.27
N ARG A 10 -41.67 -34.76 16.62
CA ARG A 10 -41.02 -33.67 17.32
C ARG A 10 -39.50 -33.70 17.16
N ASN A 11 -38.90 -34.91 17.12
CA ASN A 11 -37.49 -35.09 16.89
C ASN A 11 -37.08 -34.80 15.43
N LEU A 12 -37.96 -35.10 14.48
CA LEU A 12 -37.74 -34.80 13.04
C LEU A 12 -37.80 -33.28 12.79
N ALA A 13 -38.71 -32.55 13.45
CA ALA A 13 -38.82 -31.08 13.35
C ALA A 13 -37.63 -30.38 13.99
N PHE A 14 -37.07 -30.90 15.09
CA PHE A 14 -35.85 -30.35 15.71
C PHE A 14 -34.60 -30.61 14.87
N ALA A 15 -34.48 -31.78 14.23
CA ALA A 15 -33.37 -32.12 13.35
C ALA A 15 -33.34 -31.25 12.08
N THR A 16 -34.52 -30.99 11.48
CA THR A 16 -34.65 -30.08 10.31
C THR A 16 -34.38 -28.63 10.66
N LEU A 17 -34.76 -28.15 11.85
CA LEU A 17 -34.49 -26.79 12.29
C LEU A 17 -33.00 -26.59 12.56
N LEU A 18 -32.30 -27.58 13.13
CA LEU A 18 -30.84 -27.54 13.35
C LEU A 18 -30.06 -27.58 12.02
N LEU A 19 -30.52 -28.33 11.02
CA LEU A 19 -29.89 -28.34 9.69
C LEU A 19 -30.09 -27.01 8.94
N LEU A 20 -31.23 -26.36 9.06
CA LEU A 20 -31.49 -25.04 8.50
C LEU A 20 -30.63 -23.95 9.17
N PHE A 21 -30.36 -24.05 10.47
CA PHE A 21 -29.54 -23.11 11.20
C PHE A 21 -28.03 -23.28 10.86
N ALA A 22 -27.59 -24.52 10.56
CA ALA A 22 -26.21 -24.80 10.16
C ALA A 22 -25.87 -24.27 8.74
N VAL A 23 -26.86 -24.11 7.87
CA VAL A 23 -26.67 -23.55 6.51
C VAL A 23 -26.61 -22.02 6.52
N MET A 24 -27.14 -21.34 7.54
CA MET A 24 -27.09 -19.87 7.64
C MET A 24 -25.78 -19.29 8.16
N THR A 25 -24.83 -20.10 8.66
CA THR A 25 -23.61 -19.57 9.30
C THR A 25 -22.38 -19.52 8.39
N ALA A 26 -22.50 -19.82 7.11
CA ALA A 26 -21.36 -19.85 6.18
C ALA A 26 -21.38 -18.73 5.12
N HIS A 27 -22.02 -17.59 5.39
CA HIS A 27 -21.68 -16.38 4.65
C HIS A 27 -20.47 -15.74 5.34
N ALA A 28 -19.29 -16.31 5.09
CA ALA A 28 -18.06 -15.54 5.21
C ALA A 28 -18.28 -14.30 4.33
N VAL A 29 -18.23 -13.10 4.94
CA VAL A 29 -18.15 -11.85 4.21
C VAL A 29 -16.88 -11.98 3.36
N ARG A 30 -17.04 -12.46 2.11
CA ARG A 30 -16.04 -12.29 1.10
C ARG A 30 -16.00 -10.78 0.85
N ALA A 31 -14.81 -10.18 1.01
CA ALA A 31 -14.57 -8.87 0.45
C ALA A 31 -15.06 -8.91 -1.00
N ASP A 32 -15.85 -7.93 -1.39
CA ASP A 32 -16.44 -7.89 -2.72
C ASP A 32 -15.30 -7.76 -3.74
N ASP A 33 -15.02 -8.84 -4.47
CA ASP A 33 -14.00 -8.84 -5.52
C ASP A 33 -14.47 -8.09 -6.79
N SER A 34 -15.67 -7.47 -6.76
CA SER A 34 -16.20 -6.73 -7.91
C SER A 34 -15.36 -5.51 -8.26
N SER A 35 -14.91 -4.73 -7.25
CA SER A 35 -14.05 -3.57 -7.46
C SER A 35 -12.72 -3.99 -8.07
N TRP A 36 -12.12 -5.08 -7.56
CA TRP A 36 -10.87 -5.61 -8.11
C TRP A 36 -11.00 -6.04 -9.57
N ALA A 37 -12.09 -6.66 -9.97
CA ALA A 37 -12.30 -7.07 -11.36
C ALA A 37 -12.23 -5.88 -12.33
N GLY A 38 -12.86 -4.74 -11.96
CA GLY A 38 -12.80 -3.50 -12.75
C GLY A 38 -11.40 -2.87 -12.76
N ILE A 39 -10.75 -2.79 -11.61
CA ILE A 39 -9.39 -2.25 -11.46
C ILE A 39 -8.40 -3.09 -12.28
N ARG A 40 -8.46 -4.41 -12.14
CA ARG A 40 -7.63 -5.34 -12.88
C ARG A 40 -7.79 -5.20 -14.39
N ALA A 41 -9.03 -5.14 -14.88
CA ALA A 41 -9.30 -4.94 -16.31
C ALA A 41 -8.74 -3.61 -16.83
N GLY A 42 -8.83 -2.53 -16.03
CA GLY A 42 -8.29 -1.21 -16.38
C GLY A 42 -6.75 -1.16 -16.41
N LEU A 43 -6.08 -1.79 -15.43
CA LEU A 43 -4.62 -1.71 -15.29
C LEU A 43 -3.88 -2.78 -16.11
N TYR A 44 -4.39 -4.00 -16.12
CA TYR A 44 -3.67 -5.17 -16.64
C TYR A 44 -4.37 -5.87 -17.81
N GLN A 45 -5.59 -5.40 -18.19
CA GLN A 45 -6.39 -6.00 -19.27
C GLN A 45 -6.62 -7.51 -19.02
N ASP A 46 -6.43 -8.33 -20.06
CA ASP A 46 -6.58 -9.78 -20.00
C ASP A 46 -5.30 -10.52 -19.58
N ARG A 47 -4.28 -9.80 -19.13
CA ARG A 47 -3.02 -10.41 -18.69
C ARG A 47 -3.26 -11.33 -17.50
N ALA A 48 -2.62 -12.49 -17.51
CA ALA A 48 -2.66 -13.42 -16.38
C ALA A 48 -1.91 -12.83 -15.18
N ILE A 49 -2.53 -12.87 -14.00
CA ILE A 49 -1.89 -12.50 -12.74
C ILE A 49 -1.77 -13.79 -11.91
N GLU A 50 -0.56 -14.12 -11.53
CA GLU A 50 -0.23 -15.28 -10.72
C GLU A 50 -0.32 -14.94 -9.22
N SER A 51 -0.61 -15.94 -8.39
CA SER A 51 -0.51 -15.77 -6.94
C SER A 51 0.93 -15.43 -6.55
N GLY A 52 1.10 -14.42 -5.70
CA GLY A 52 2.39 -13.97 -5.21
C GLY A 52 3.18 -15.04 -4.46
N GLY A 53 2.50 -15.86 -3.67
CA GLY A 53 3.13 -16.95 -2.93
C GLY A 53 4.36 -16.50 -2.14
N GLU A 54 5.53 -17.08 -2.48
CA GLU A 54 6.82 -16.65 -1.91
C GLU A 54 7.45 -15.49 -2.69
N THR A 55 6.99 -15.19 -3.90
CA THR A 55 7.56 -14.17 -4.79
C THR A 55 7.30 -12.75 -4.29
N VAL A 56 6.05 -12.46 -3.91
CA VAL A 56 5.66 -11.19 -3.30
C VAL A 56 4.75 -11.42 -2.12
N LYS A 57 4.93 -10.65 -1.05
CA LYS A 57 4.09 -10.71 0.15
C LYS A 57 3.70 -9.31 0.58
N LEU A 58 2.47 -9.21 1.08
CA LEU A 58 1.92 -7.99 1.63
C LEU A 58 1.62 -8.19 3.12
N PHE A 59 2.07 -7.27 3.94
CA PHE A 59 1.77 -7.21 5.36
C PHE A 59 1.04 -5.91 5.67
N ALA A 60 -0.17 -6.03 6.17
CA ALA A 60 -1.01 -4.96 6.65
C ALA A 60 -1.76 -5.43 7.90
N PRO A 61 -2.17 -4.54 8.81
CA PRO A 61 -2.99 -4.93 9.95
C PRO A 61 -4.37 -5.41 9.45
N ARG A 62 -4.91 -6.47 10.06
CA ARG A 62 -6.28 -6.91 9.75
C ARG A 62 -7.33 -5.87 10.13
N ARG A 63 -7.01 -5.03 11.11
CA ARG A 63 -7.78 -3.89 11.57
C ARG A 63 -6.82 -2.76 11.90
N ALA A 64 -7.10 -1.57 11.42
CA ALA A 64 -6.36 -0.36 11.76
C ALA A 64 -7.19 0.54 12.67
N ASP A 65 -6.54 1.11 13.69
CA ASP A 65 -7.17 2.05 14.60
C ASP A 65 -7.37 3.42 13.94
N ASP A 66 -6.47 3.76 13.01
CA ASP A 66 -6.54 4.98 12.21
C ASP A 66 -6.53 4.62 10.72
N ALA A 67 -7.66 4.86 10.06
CA ALA A 67 -7.82 4.61 8.64
C ALA A 67 -7.04 5.59 7.74
N ALA A 68 -6.57 6.72 8.28
CA ALA A 68 -5.75 7.69 7.56
C ALA A 68 -4.25 7.34 7.58
N LEU A 69 -3.82 6.42 8.46
CA LEU A 69 -2.41 6.10 8.70
C LEU A 69 -2.15 4.58 8.74
N VAL A 70 -2.69 3.83 7.81
CA VAL A 70 -2.56 2.35 7.78
C VAL A 70 -1.16 1.96 7.29
N PRO A 71 -0.35 1.30 8.14
CA PRO A 71 0.99 0.88 7.75
C PRO A 71 0.94 -0.32 6.80
N ILE A 72 1.74 -0.25 5.74
CA ILE A 72 1.88 -1.27 4.71
C ILE A 72 3.35 -1.64 4.59
N ARG A 73 3.65 -2.95 4.60
CA ARG A 73 4.95 -3.49 4.24
C ARG A 73 4.79 -4.45 3.08
N MET A 74 5.58 -4.25 2.05
CA MET A 74 5.64 -5.03 0.83
C MET A 74 6.98 -5.74 0.76
N PHE A 75 6.98 -6.95 0.25
CA PHE A 75 8.14 -7.82 0.16
C PHE A 75 8.26 -8.36 -1.25
N VAL A 76 9.47 -8.34 -1.79
CA VAL A 76 9.84 -8.92 -3.08
C VAL A 76 10.99 -9.89 -2.84
N ALA A 77 10.80 -11.15 -3.23
CA ALA A 77 11.79 -12.21 -3.04
C ALA A 77 13.06 -11.96 -3.85
N GLY A 78 14.21 -12.33 -3.28
CA GLY A 78 15.51 -12.08 -3.86
C GLY A 78 15.73 -12.69 -5.25
N ASP A 79 15.13 -13.85 -5.52
CA ASP A 79 15.22 -14.55 -6.78
C ASP A 79 14.54 -13.85 -7.96
N VAL A 80 13.60 -12.91 -7.68
CA VAL A 80 12.93 -12.12 -8.71
C VAL A 80 13.32 -10.65 -8.74
N VAL A 81 14.08 -10.17 -7.75
CA VAL A 81 14.48 -8.75 -7.66
C VAL A 81 15.16 -8.25 -8.93
N ALA A 82 16.06 -9.05 -9.51
CA ALA A 82 16.77 -8.68 -10.75
C ALA A 82 15.82 -8.42 -11.93
N LYS A 83 14.64 -9.02 -11.92
CA LYS A 83 13.60 -8.88 -12.95
C LYS A 83 12.51 -7.87 -12.58
N ALA A 84 12.45 -7.41 -11.33
CA ALA A 84 11.40 -6.53 -10.85
C ALA A 84 11.41 -5.19 -11.60
N GLN A 85 10.33 -4.86 -12.31
CA GLN A 85 10.19 -3.60 -13.03
C GLN A 85 9.35 -2.63 -12.24
N THR A 86 8.13 -3.02 -11.89
CA THR A 86 7.19 -2.18 -11.15
C THR A 86 6.51 -2.95 -10.03
N LEU A 87 6.20 -2.26 -8.94
CA LEU A 87 5.33 -2.74 -7.88
C LEU A 87 4.21 -1.73 -7.71
N THR A 88 2.98 -2.15 -7.99
CA THR A 88 1.79 -1.31 -7.84
C THR A 88 1.09 -1.63 -6.52
N LEU A 89 0.87 -0.60 -5.69
CA LEU A 89 0.10 -0.67 -4.45
C LEU A 89 -1.32 -0.16 -4.70
N ILE A 90 -2.33 -0.96 -4.37
CA ILE A 90 -3.73 -0.73 -4.69
C ILE A 90 -4.57 -0.88 -3.41
N VAL A 91 -5.57 -0.02 -3.24
CA VAL A 91 -6.61 -0.12 -2.20
C VAL A 91 -7.94 -0.21 -2.94
N ASP A 92 -8.52 -1.42 -3.00
CA ASP A 92 -9.61 -1.74 -3.92
C ASP A 92 -10.84 -0.80 -3.81
N GLU A 93 -11.22 -0.44 -2.58
CA GLU A 93 -12.44 0.34 -2.30
C GLU A 93 -12.18 1.85 -2.13
N ASN A 94 -10.98 2.32 -2.46
CA ASN A 94 -10.71 3.75 -2.47
C ASN A 94 -11.22 4.42 -3.77
N PRO A 95 -11.65 5.70 -3.70
CA PRO A 95 -12.08 6.45 -4.88
C PRO A 95 -11.03 6.53 -6.00
N ALA A 96 -9.75 6.59 -5.60
CA ALA A 96 -8.59 6.41 -6.48
C ALA A 96 -7.82 5.16 -6.00
N PRO A 97 -8.06 3.99 -6.60
CA PRO A 97 -7.55 2.72 -6.06
C PRO A 97 -6.03 2.60 -6.08
N VAL A 98 -5.35 3.12 -7.09
CA VAL A 98 -3.88 3.07 -7.17
C VAL A 98 -3.31 4.07 -6.16
N ALA A 99 -2.71 3.53 -5.09
CA ALA A 99 -2.08 4.33 -4.05
C ALA A 99 -0.66 4.79 -4.45
N ALA A 100 0.12 3.88 -5.02
CA ALA A 100 1.45 4.17 -5.52
C ALA A 100 1.92 3.15 -6.56
N VAL A 101 2.81 3.58 -7.45
CA VAL A 101 3.54 2.74 -8.39
C VAL A 101 5.04 2.97 -8.15
N PHE A 102 5.76 1.94 -7.76
CA PHE A 102 7.21 1.95 -7.60
C PHE A 102 7.84 1.38 -8.87
N ARG A 103 8.71 2.16 -9.54
CA ARG A 103 9.51 1.72 -10.69
C ARG A 103 10.95 1.55 -10.23
N PHE A 104 11.50 0.36 -10.43
CA PHE A 104 12.81 0.00 -9.93
C PHE A 104 13.89 0.18 -10.98
N GLY A 105 14.88 1.01 -10.66
CA GLY A 105 16.08 1.17 -11.48
C GLY A 105 17.08 0.02 -11.30
N GLU A 106 18.13 0.04 -12.12
CA GLU A 106 19.18 -1.00 -12.09
C GLU A 106 19.84 -1.13 -10.70
N PRO A 107 20.19 -0.02 -10.01
CA PRO A 107 20.82 -0.13 -8.68
C PRO A 107 19.92 -0.82 -7.63
N TYR A 108 18.60 -0.65 -7.70
CA TYR A 108 17.68 -1.34 -6.79
C TYR A 108 17.62 -2.85 -7.08
N ARG A 109 17.67 -3.21 -8.36
CA ARG A 109 17.58 -4.59 -8.84
C ARG A 109 18.89 -5.36 -8.71
N ALA A 110 20.01 -4.63 -8.62
CA ALA A 110 21.32 -5.24 -8.43
C ALA A 110 21.40 -6.04 -7.14
N GLY A 111 22.25 -7.06 -7.09
CA GLY A 111 22.47 -7.88 -5.92
C GLY A 111 21.23 -8.67 -5.46
N GLY A 112 20.33 -9.05 -6.36
CA GLY A 112 19.14 -9.86 -6.05
C GLY A 112 19.49 -11.20 -5.39
N ASN A 113 20.68 -11.72 -5.67
CA ASN A 113 21.20 -12.96 -5.07
C ASN A 113 21.55 -12.85 -3.59
N ILE A 114 21.62 -11.65 -3.00
CA ILE A 114 21.92 -11.47 -1.58
C ILE A 114 20.66 -11.35 -0.71
N GLY A 115 19.48 -11.33 -1.30
CA GLY A 115 18.22 -11.51 -0.57
C GLY A 115 17.10 -10.56 -0.99
N ASP A 116 16.05 -10.61 -0.19
CA ASP A 116 14.76 -10.02 -0.48
C ASP A 116 14.76 -8.50 -0.28
N ARG A 117 13.83 -7.80 -0.94
CA ARG A 117 13.60 -6.36 -0.76
C ARG A 117 12.35 -6.12 0.07
N THR A 118 12.41 -5.09 0.89
CA THR A 118 11.23 -4.60 1.62
C THR A 118 10.97 -3.14 1.28
N ILE A 119 9.69 -2.81 1.17
CA ILE A 119 9.21 -1.45 0.97
C ILE A 119 8.11 -1.21 1.98
N GLU A 120 8.19 -0.09 2.71
CA GLU A 120 7.19 0.30 3.70
C GLU A 120 6.63 1.68 3.35
N THR A 121 5.33 1.85 3.57
CA THR A 121 4.63 3.13 3.43
C THR A 121 3.38 3.14 4.29
N ARG A 122 2.60 4.22 4.24
CA ARG A 122 1.30 4.35 4.90
C ARG A 122 0.25 4.80 3.89
N VAL A 123 -0.94 4.21 3.98
CA VAL A 123 -2.05 4.54 3.09
C VAL A 123 -3.30 4.94 3.88
N ARG A 124 -4.20 5.65 3.21
CA ARG A 124 -5.56 5.92 3.65
C ARG A 124 -6.51 4.87 3.08
N LEU A 125 -7.45 4.41 3.89
CA LEU A 125 -8.56 3.58 3.48
C LEU A 125 -9.87 4.33 3.67
N GLU A 126 -10.62 4.57 2.59
CA GLU A 126 -11.95 5.17 2.72
C GLU A 126 -13.00 4.15 3.15
N ASN A 127 -12.89 2.93 2.67
CA ASN A 127 -13.75 1.82 3.06
C ASN A 127 -12.92 0.61 3.50
N MET A 128 -13.53 -0.30 4.24
CA MET A 128 -12.96 -1.63 4.48
C MET A 128 -12.63 -2.27 3.14
N SER A 129 -11.37 -2.65 2.95
CA SER A 129 -10.85 -2.95 1.62
C SER A 129 -9.82 -4.07 1.64
N ASN A 130 -9.68 -4.76 0.52
CA ASN A 130 -8.40 -5.40 0.24
C ASN A 130 -7.38 -4.35 -0.15
N VAL A 131 -6.21 -4.44 0.47
CA VAL A 131 -4.99 -3.80 -0.01
C VAL A 131 -4.26 -4.83 -0.83
N ARG A 132 -3.79 -4.46 -2.02
CA ARG A 132 -3.12 -5.36 -2.97
C ARG A 132 -1.79 -4.80 -3.40
N ILE A 133 -0.90 -5.70 -3.77
CA ILE A 133 0.30 -5.38 -4.54
C ILE A 133 0.34 -6.24 -5.78
N VAL A 134 0.78 -5.66 -6.88
CA VAL A 134 1.06 -6.39 -8.11
C VAL A 134 2.47 -6.06 -8.56
N LEU A 135 3.34 -7.07 -8.57
CA LEU A 135 4.69 -6.98 -9.12
C LEU A 135 4.64 -7.33 -10.61
N GLU A 136 5.21 -6.48 -11.44
CA GLU A 136 5.50 -6.76 -12.84
C GLU A 136 6.99 -6.99 -13.03
N THR A 137 7.34 -8.07 -13.71
CA THR A 137 8.71 -8.43 -14.06
C THR A 137 9.02 -8.08 -15.51
N ASP A 138 10.32 -8.02 -15.87
CA ASP A 138 10.81 -7.66 -17.20
C ASP A 138 10.40 -8.63 -18.31
N ASP A 139 10.08 -9.88 -17.95
CA ASP A 139 9.51 -10.88 -18.85
C ASP A 139 7.97 -10.77 -18.97
N GLY A 140 7.36 -9.75 -18.36
CA GLY A 140 5.95 -9.44 -18.45
C GLY A 140 5.04 -10.28 -17.56
N ARG A 141 5.56 -11.05 -16.60
CA ARG A 141 4.75 -11.77 -15.62
C ARG A 141 4.25 -10.82 -14.54
N LEU A 142 3.06 -11.13 -14.02
CA LEU A 142 2.42 -10.39 -12.94
C LEU A 142 2.21 -11.31 -11.75
N TYR A 143 2.58 -10.84 -10.55
CA TYR A 143 2.39 -11.55 -9.29
C TYR A 143 1.62 -10.70 -8.30
N GLU A 144 0.58 -11.24 -7.68
CA GLU A 144 -0.32 -10.53 -6.77
C GLU A 144 -0.26 -11.09 -5.35
N ALA A 145 -0.26 -10.19 -4.37
CA ALA A 145 -0.59 -10.52 -2.98
C ALA A 145 -1.59 -9.50 -2.44
N SER A 146 -2.52 -9.95 -1.59
CA SER A 146 -3.54 -9.09 -1.00
C SER A 146 -3.79 -9.41 0.47
N GLN A 147 -4.26 -8.39 1.21
CA GLN A 147 -4.66 -8.47 2.61
C GLN A 147 -5.89 -7.61 2.85
N PHE A 148 -6.93 -8.19 3.42
CA PHE A 148 -8.10 -7.42 3.86
C PHE A 148 -7.77 -6.60 5.11
N VAL A 149 -8.18 -5.34 5.10
CA VAL A 149 -8.02 -4.39 6.21
C VAL A 149 -9.38 -3.79 6.58
N ALA A 150 -9.76 -3.96 7.83
CA ALA A 150 -10.97 -3.35 8.40
C ALA A 150 -10.64 -1.96 8.96
N ALA A 151 -10.76 -0.94 8.12
CA ALA A 151 -10.65 0.47 8.46
C ALA A 151 -11.49 1.29 7.47
N ALA A 152 -12.01 2.45 7.86
CA ALA A 152 -12.83 3.28 6.98
C ALA A 152 -12.74 4.77 7.34
N GLY A 153 -12.99 5.66 6.35
CA GLY A 153 -13.04 7.11 6.53
C GLY A 153 -11.68 7.80 6.49
N GLY A 154 -10.63 7.11 6.00
CA GLY A 154 -9.28 7.68 6.00
C GLY A 154 -9.06 8.80 4.99
N CYS A 155 -9.74 8.77 3.84
CA CYS A 155 -9.61 9.82 2.82
C CYS A 155 -10.40 11.08 3.19
N THR A 156 -11.49 10.92 3.95
CA THR A 156 -12.34 12.00 4.45
C THR A 156 -11.91 12.52 5.83
N SER A 157 -11.03 11.79 6.54
CA SER A 157 -10.50 12.22 7.84
C SER A 157 -9.84 13.59 7.71
N ALA A 158 -10.18 14.50 8.62
CA ALA A 158 -9.47 15.78 8.74
C ALA A 158 -7.98 15.52 8.96
N SER A 159 -7.14 16.40 8.44
CA SER A 159 -5.72 16.41 8.84
C SER A 159 -5.64 16.52 10.37
N LEU A 160 -4.67 15.81 10.97
CA LEU A 160 -4.38 15.92 12.42
C LEU A 160 -3.98 17.35 12.82
N LYS A 161 -3.65 18.19 11.85
CA LYS A 161 -3.24 19.58 11.98
C LYS A 161 -4.30 20.48 11.34
N ASP A 162 -4.43 21.72 11.82
CA ASP A 162 -5.20 22.69 11.05
C ASP A 162 -4.52 22.98 9.70
N MET A 163 -5.27 23.58 8.77
CA MET A 163 -4.79 23.79 7.39
C MET A 163 -3.50 24.59 7.35
N ASP A 164 -3.37 25.63 8.15
CA ASP A 164 -2.19 26.50 8.15
C ASP A 164 -0.98 25.76 8.77
N GLU A 165 -1.20 24.96 9.81
CA GLU A 165 -0.15 24.13 10.40
C GLU A 165 0.25 22.98 9.46
N ALA A 166 -0.72 22.39 8.74
CA ALA A 166 -0.44 21.35 7.76
C ALA A 166 0.46 21.85 6.62
N LEU A 167 0.25 23.11 6.18
CA LEU A 167 1.08 23.76 5.16
C LEU A 167 2.37 24.34 5.72
N ALA A 168 2.48 24.57 7.04
CA ALA A 168 3.69 25.06 7.65
C ALA A 168 4.84 24.06 7.51
N GLY A 169 5.87 24.47 6.77
CA GLY A 169 7.03 23.63 6.50
C GLY A 169 6.81 22.62 5.38
N LEU A 170 5.83 22.87 4.49
CA LEU A 170 5.62 22.13 3.26
C LEU A 170 6.94 21.85 2.55
N GLY A 171 7.13 20.62 2.10
CA GLY A 171 8.32 20.18 1.38
C GLY A 171 9.58 19.96 2.22
N LYS A 172 9.57 20.21 3.53
CA LYS A 172 10.71 19.81 4.38
C LYS A 172 10.87 18.30 4.26
N THR A 173 12.01 17.91 3.67
CA THR A 173 12.30 16.51 3.39
C THR A 173 13.41 16.02 4.31
N ARG A 174 13.17 14.92 5.02
CA ARG A 174 14.21 14.12 5.66
C ARG A 174 14.50 12.92 4.75
N PHE A 175 15.72 12.87 4.26
CA PHE A 175 16.20 11.84 3.36
C PHE A 175 17.46 11.22 3.96
N ARG A 176 17.36 10.00 4.44
CA ARG A 176 18.42 9.30 5.17
C ARG A 176 18.76 7.99 4.47
N VAL A 177 20.03 7.73 4.37
CA VAL A 177 20.58 6.46 3.90
C VAL A 177 21.50 5.93 4.98
N GLY A 178 21.34 4.68 5.32
CA GLY A 178 22.16 4.03 6.33
C GLY A 178 22.28 2.55 6.07
N GLN A 179 23.19 1.92 6.81
CA GLN A 179 23.28 0.48 6.83
C GLN A 179 21.99 -0.09 7.43
N ASP A 180 21.43 -1.13 6.82
CA ASP A 180 20.38 -1.93 7.45
C ASP A 180 21.01 -2.83 8.52
N ALA A 181 21.03 -2.35 9.77
CA ALA A 181 21.64 -3.05 10.89
C ALA A 181 21.05 -4.45 11.15
N THR A 182 19.86 -4.75 10.62
CA THR A 182 19.19 -6.05 10.80
C THR A 182 19.60 -7.06 9.76
N ARG A 183 20.16 -6.61 8.61
CA ARG A 183 20.48 -7.43 7.44
C ARG A 183 21.97 -7.59 7.18
N GLY A 184 22.82 -6.75 7.73
CA GLY A 184 24.28 -6.82 7.62
C GLY A 184 24.89 -5.78 6.70
N GLU A 185 26.21 -5.86 6.51
CA GLU A 185 27.01 -4.80 5.87
C GLU A 185 26.72 -4.57 4.38
N ASP A 186 26.16 -5.55 3.68
CA ASP A 186 25.85 -5.45 2.26
C ASP A 186 24.47 -4.84 1.99
N TRP A 187 23.77 -4.37 3.05
CA TRP A 187 22.44 -3.85 2.97
C TRP A 187 22.36 -2.39 3.36
N SER A 188 21.69 -1.63 2.53
CA SER A 188 21.33 -0.25 2.80
C SER A 188 19.83 -0.09 3.00
N GLU A 189 19.48 0.85 3.86
CA GLU A 189 18.12 1.29 4.10
C GLU A 189 17.98 2.75 3.71
N LEU A 190 16.99 3.03 2.90
CA LEU A 190 16.58 4.37 2.51
C LEU A 190 15.32 4.75 3.28
N VAL A 191 15.32 5.92 3.93
CA VAL A 191 14.14 6.47 4.61
C VAL A 191 13.86 7.85 4.08
N ILE A 192 12.66 8.04 3.55
CA ILE A 192 12.14 9.29 3.00
C ILE A 192 10.95 9.73 3.85
N ASN A 193 10.97 10.96 4.34
CA ASN A 193 9.82 11.61 4.95
C ASN A 193 9.69 13.00 4.34
N ILE A 194 8.55 13.29 3.75
CA ILE A 194 8.26 14.59 3.16
C ILE A 194 7.14 15.24 3.98
N ARG A 195 7.41 16.43 4.52
CA ARG A 195 6.36 17.20 5.20
C ARG A 195 5.36 17.69 4.16
N HIS A 196 4.17 17.09 4.14
CA HIS A 196 3.13 17.41 3.18
C HIS A 196 1.76 16.96 3.69
N PRO A 197 0.70 17.77 3.60
CA PRO A 197 -0.63 17.37 4.07
C PRO A 197 -1.23 16.23 3.27
N ASN A 198 -0.81 16.04 2.03
CA ASN A 198 -1.39 15.06 1.11
C ASN A 198 -2.92 15.09 1.14
N PHE A 199 -3.50 16.27 0.90
CA PHE A 199 -4.95 16.40 0.85
C PHE A 199 -5.53 15.57 -0.29
N SER A 200 -6.54 14.78 0.07
CA SER A 200 -7.22 13.87 -0.88
C SER A 200 -8.24 14.57 -1.77
N GLY A 201 -8.64 15.79 -1.45
CA GLY A 201 -9.79 16.47 -2.06
C GLY A 201 -11.14 16.14 -1.39
N MET A 202 -11.14 15.25 -0.40
CA MET A 202 -12.35 14.79 0.30
C MET A 202 -12.43 15.28 1.77
N GLN A 203 -11.35 15.90 2.26
CA GLN A 203 -11.33 16.49 3.60
C GLN A 203 -12.05 17.83 3.62
N ILE A 204 -12.74 18.10 4.73
CA ILE A 204 -13.41 19.39 4.95
C ILE A 204 -12.49 20.31 5.74
N ASP A 205 -12.22 21.51 5.23
CA ASP A 205 -11.65 22.61 6.00
C ASP A 205 -12.70 23.13 6.97
N THR A 206 -12.48 22.93 8.25
CA THR A 206 -13.43 23.27 9.33
C THR A 206 -13.68 24.79 9.46
N ARG A 207 -12.79 25.65 8.92
CA ARG A 207 -12.95 27.11 8.97
C ARG A 207 -13.90 27.61 7.88
N THR A 208 -13.80 27.00 6.68
CA THR A 208 -14.58 27.42 5.51
C THR A 208 -15.79 26.53 5.26
N ASN A 209 -15.85 25.37 5.89
CA ASN A 209 -16.82 24.31 5.67
C ASN A 209 -16.90 23.86 4.20
N ALA A 210 -15.79 23.98 3.46
CA ALA A 210 -15.62 23.55 2.09
C ALA A 210 -14.62 22.40 1.99
N PHE A 211 -14.68 21.63 0.91
CA PHE A 211 -13.67 20.63 0.65
C PHE A 211 -12.31 21.29 0.40
N ALA A 212 -11.28 20.79 1.07
CA ALA A 212 -9.90 21.15 0.75
C ALA A 212 -9.55 20.60 -0.65
N PRO A 213 -9.03 21.42 -1.58
CA PRO A 213 -8.57 20.90 -2.86
C PRO A 213 -7.57 19.77 -2.70
N ALA A 214 -7.58 18.79 -3.63
CA ALA A 214 -6.57 17.75 -3.65
C ALA A 214 -5.19 18.39 -3.86
N HIS A 215 -4.27 18.14 -2.94
CA HIS A 215 -2.90 18.63 -2.99
C HIS A 215 -2.00 17.57 -2.36
N PHE A 216 -1.23 16.87 -3.15
CA PHE A 216 -0.44 15.73 -2.70
C PHE A 216 0.88 15.61 -3.48
N VAL A 217 1.84 14.93 -2.88
CA VAL A 217 3.08 14.52 -3.57
C VAL A 217 2.71 13.49 -4.63
N GLU A 218 2.98 13.81 -5.90
CA GLU A 218 2.66 12.92 -7.03
C GLU A 218 3.85 12.11 -7.54
N HIS A 219 5.08 12.66 -7.40
CA HIS A 219 6.29 12.00 -7.85
C HIS A 219 7.40 12.11 -6.82
N VAL A 220 8.16 11.03 -6.64
CA VAL A 220 9.39 11.00 -5.85
C VAL A 220 10.43 10.19 -6.63
N ASP A 221 11.46 10.86 -7.11
CA ASP A 221 12.59 10.26 -7.82
C ASP A 221 13.80 10.18 -6.91
N VAL A 222 14.40 9.01 -6.75
CA VAL A 222 15.64 8.78 -6.00
C VAL A 222 16.71 8.25 -6.92
N ARG A 223 17.87 8.86 -6.89
CA ARG A 223 19.01 8.52 -7.75
C ARG A 223 20.26 8.21 -6.94
N ILE A 224 21.09 7.34 -7.50
CA ILE A 224 22.46 7.09 -7.07
C ILE A 224 23.37 7.60 -8.16
N GLY A 225 24.08 8.72 -7.90
CA GLY A 225 24.80 9.40 -8.97
C GLY A 225 23.86 9.78 -10.12
N ASP A 226 24.12 9.27 -11.30
CA ASP A 226 23.31 9.52 -12.50
C ASP A 226 22.25 8.42 -12.80
N GLU A 227 22.19 7.37 -11.98
CA GLU A 227 21.27 6.24 -12.19
C GLU A 227 20.05 6.35 -11.27
N ASP A 228 18.87 6.01 -11.81
CA ASP A 228 17.66 5.95 -11.02
C ASP A 228 17.68 4.72 -10.11
N LEU A 229 17.50 4.93 -8.81
CA LEU A 229 17.30 3.85 -7.84
C LEU A 229 15.84 3.40 -7.84
N VAL A 230 14.95 4.35 -7.63
CA VAL A 230 13.50 4.14 -7.64
C VAL A 230 12.79 5.42 -8.03
N SER A 231 11.75 5.32 -8.84
CA SER A 231 10.76 6.37 -9.06
C SER A 231 9.42 5.93 -8.48
N ILE A 232 8.75 6.81 -7.74
CA ILE A 232 7.48 6.55 -7.08
C ILE A 232 6.45 7.52 -7.63
N GLU A 233 5.45 7.02 -8.33
CA GLU A 233 4.23 7.75 -8.63
C GLU A 233 3.25 7.50 -7.48
N SER A 234 2.72 8.53 -6.86
CA SER A 234 1.81 8.40 -5.72
C SER A 234 0.53 9.18 -5.90
N GLY A 235 -0.55 8.72 -5.28
CA GLY A 235 -1.88 9.31 -5.36
C GLY A 235 -2.42 9.74 -4.00
N ILE A 236 -3.68 10.17 -4.01
CA ILE A 236 -4.39 10.67 -2.82
C ILE A 236 -4.51 9.65 -1.68
N ALA A 237 -4.32 8.37 -1.99
CA ALA A 237 -4.37 7.29 -1.00
C ALA A 237 -3.09 7.18 -0.14
N ILE A 238 -1.99 7.84 -0.51
CA ILE A 238 -0.84 7.96 0.38
C ILE A 238 -1.16 8.92 1.51
N SER A 239 -0.84 8.53 2.74
CA SER A 239 -1.11 9.29 3.97
C SER A 239 -0.43 10.65 4.00
N GLU A 240 -0.87 11.53 4.92
CA GLU A 240 -0.15 12.78 5.20
C GLU A 240 1.28 12.49 5.64
N ASP A 241 2.18 13.46 5.43
CA ASP A 241 3.60 13.33 5.64
C ASP A 241 4.13 12.03 4.98
N PRO A 242 4.12 11.93 3.62
CA PRO A 242 4.52 10.73 2.90
C PRO A 242 5.80 10.12 3.44
N HIS A 243 5.71 8.83 3.75
CA HIS A 243 6.79 8.06 4.31
C HIS A 243 7.08 6.85 3.42
N PHE A 244 8.31 6.74 2.96
CA PHE A 244 8.77 5.56 2.22
C PHE A 244 10.06 5.05 2.86
N ARG A 245 10.13 3.75 3.08
CA ARG A 245 11.30 3.06 3.58
C ARG A 245 11.58 1.87 2.67
N LEU A 246 12.78 1.81 2.14
CA LEU A 246 13.18 0.78 1.21
C LEU A 246 14.49 0.15 1.66
N SER A 247 14.57 -1.19 1.59
CA SER A 247 15.83 -1.92 1.71
C SER A 247 16.36 -2.29 0.34
N PHE A 248 17.65 -2.14 0.11
CA PHE A 248 18.30 -2.54 -1.13
C PHE A 248 19.74 -3.02 -0.89
N ALA A 249 20.27 -3.76 -1.86
CA ALA A 249 21.65 -4.20 -1.79
C ALA A 249 22.60 -3.06 -2.15
N GLY A 250 23.62 -2.84 -1.35
CA GLY A 250 24.64 -1.84 -1.61
C GLY A 250 25.41 -1.50 -0.35
N ARG A 251 26.67 -1.20 -0.52
CA ARG A 251 27.56 -0.72 0.54
C ARG A 251 27.81 0.77 0.34
N GLU A 252 27.83 1.49 1.44
CA GLU A 252 28.48 2.76 1.76
C GLU A 252 28.50 3.92 0.74
N ARG A 253 28.42 5.13 1.31
CA ARG A 253 28.71 6.46 0.70
C ARG A 253 28.22 6.62 -0.74
N MET A 254 26.99 6.20 -0.98
CA MET A 254 26.36 6.48 -2.24
C MET A 254 25.94 7.93 -2.26
N ASN A 255 26.30 8.65 -3.33
CA ASN A 255 25.79 9.99 -3.55
C ASN A 255 24.31 9.89 -3.98
N LEU A 256 23.39 9.82 -2.99
CA LEU A 256 21.98 9.77 -3.26
C LEU A 256 21.39 11.16 -3.31
N SER A 257 20.52 11.37 -4.28
CA SER A 257 19.70 12.57 -4.41
C SER A 257 18.22 12.20 -4.53
N LEU A 258 17.36 13.08 -4.05
CA LEU A 258 15.92 12.96 -4.11
C LEU A 258 15.33 14.23 -4.72
N VAL A 259 14.37 14.04 -5.64
CA VAL A 259 13.50 15.11 -6.13
C VAL A 259 12.07 14.65 -5.98
N ALA A 260 11.27 15.39 -5.19
CA ALA A 260 9.84 15.16 -5.10
C ALA A 260 9.07 16.32 -5.74
N ARG A 261 7.89 16.03 -6.29
CA ARG A 261 6.98 17.01 -6.89
C ARG A 261 5.58 16.80 -6.37
N ASP A 262 4.87 17.88 -6.16
CA ASP A 262 3.46 17.85 -5.80
C ASP A 262 2.57 18.34 -6.95
N THR A 263 1.26 18.14 -6.81
CA THR A 263 0.24 18.49 -7.81
C THR A 263 0.03 19.99 -7.99
N GLU A 264 0.62 20.86 -7.15
CA GLU A 264 0.57 22.32 -7.28
C GLU A 264 1.88 22.88 -7.85
N GLY A 265 2.80 22.01 -8.29
CA GLY A 265 4.07 22.39 -8.91
C GLY A 265 5.19 22.64 -7.91
N GLY A 266 5.00 22.30 -6.65
CA GLY A 266 6.07 22.31 -5.65
C GLY A 266 7.16 21.30 -6.01
N VAL A 267 8.44 21.71 -5.86
CA VAL A 267 9.60 20.84 -6.11
C VAL A 267 10.46 20.82 -4.85
N PHE A 268 10.65 19.64 -4.28
CA PHE A 268 11.39 19.43 -3.06
C PHE A 268 12.62 18.58 -3.36
N GLN A 269 13.77 19.03 -2.90
CA GLN A 269 15.04 18.36 -3.17
C GLN A 269 15.79 18.07 -1.87
N ALA A 270 16.43 16.90 -1.81
CA ALA A 270 17.29 16.53 -0.70
C ALA A 270 18.45 15.67 -1.20
N ASN A 271 19.58 15.76 -0.50
CA ASN A 271 20.69 14.84 -0.67
C ASN A 271 20.73 13.90 0.53
N GLY A 272 21.13 12.66 0.32
CA GLY A 272 21.16 11.66 1.37
C GLY A 272 22.12 12.04 2.50
N GLU A 273 21.59 12.18 3.71
CA GLU A 273 22.38 12.29 4.93
C GLU A 273 22.77 10.87 5.38
N GLN A 274 24.06 10.66 5.59
CA GLN A 274 24.64 9.40 6.08
C GLN A 274 24.72 9.38 7.60
#